data_962cd4b9af8c9067157ebd3f54f0d3ba
#
_entry.id   962cd4b9af8c9067157ebd3f54f0d3ba
#
_cell.length_a   1.000
_cell.length_b   1.000
_cell.length_c   1.000
_cell.angle_alpha   90.00
_cell.angle_beta   90.00
_cell.angle_gamma   90.00
#
_symmetry.space_group_name_H-M   'P 1'
#
loop_
_entity.id
_entity.type
_entity.pdbx_description
1 polymer ?
#
loop_
_entity_poly.entity_id
_entity_poly.type
_entity_poly.pdbx_seq_one_letter_code
_entity_poly.pdbx_strand_id
1 'polypeptide(L)'
;MDDTFRTDTIVAIASAPGAGGVGLLRLSGPRAAAIANALGAPALRPRHAHYARLRDADGEVIDDGIVLWFPAPNSFTGEEVVELQGHGSPVLLQQLVARCIALGARQARPGEFSERAFLNGKLDLAQAEAIADLIAAGDNRAARAARRSLDGVFSRRIDAVVEQLVLLRIHVEAAIDFADEPLDTLGGAQVRHGLEQARGDLALLRRDAERGRRLRDGLHAVLIGPPNAGKSSLLNALAGSERAIVTDIAGTTRDTLRETIRLDGLELTLVDTAGLRDGGDAIEREGMRRAHVEIERTDLALIVLDARDPAAGEVALGDAVAAVPHKVYIHNKSDLLAVLPLLDDPDRVFVSAATGAGLEDLHARLRSIASAGAGEQVDGEFSARTRHVDAIERAQEHAQRADAELAHEHLELAAEELRLAHDALGEITGQMSADDLLGRIFSSFCIGK
;
A
#
# COMPACT_ATOMS: atom_id res chain seq x y z
N MET A 1 20.01 -17.20 5.65
CA MET A 1 20.07 -15.83 6.18
C MET A 1 21.52 -15.50 6.48
N ASP A 2 22.06 -14.51 5.80
CA ASP A 2 23.45 -14.12 5.93
C ASP A 2 23.61 -13.40 7.30
N ASP A 3 24.48 -13.89 8.16
CA ASP A 3 24.71 -13.41 9.54
C ASP A 3 25.32 -11.98 9.59
N THR A 4 25.58 -11.40 8.42
CA THR A 4 26.11 -10.04 8.23
C THR A 4 25.17 -8.94 8.71
N PHE A 5 23.85 -9.17 8.77
CA PHE A 5 22.85 -8.19 9.19
C PHE A 5 22.84 -7.88 10.69
N ARG A 6 23.44 -8.76 11.52
CA ARG A 6 23.45 -8.58 12.99
C ARG A 6 24.65 -7.82 13.54
N THR A 7 25.63 -7.49 12.71
CA THR A 7 26.93 -6.96 13.18
C THR A 7 27.28 -5.56 12.71
N ASP A 8 26.57 -5.01 11.74
CA ASP A 8 26.85 -3.68 11.21
C ASP A 8 25.96 -2.59 11.82
N THR A 9 26.43 -1.35 11.76
CA THR A 9 25.66 -0.17 12.17
C THR A 9 25.30 0.64 10.94
N ILE A 10 24.03 0.99 10.80
CA ILE A 10 23.51 1.78 9.70
C ILE A 10 23.20 3.21 10.12
N VAL A 11 23.28 4.13 9.16
CA VAL A 11 22.93 5.55 9.32
C VAL A 11 22.12 6.06 8.15
N ALA A 12 21.12 6.90 8.42
CA ALA A 12 20.39 7.64 7.40
C ALA A 12 19.81 8.95 7.95
N ILE A 13 19.50 9.88 7.03
CA ILE A 13 18.65 11.02 7.30
C ILE A 13 17.20 10.52 7.41
N ALA A 14 16.55 10.81 8.53
CA ALA A 14 15.19 10.34 8.83
C ALA A 14 14.14 11.47 8.76
N SER A 15 14.53 12.72 8.62
CA SER A 15 13.63 13.84 8.30
C SER A 15 13.32 13.91 6.81
N ALA A 16 12.21 14.59 6.46
CA ALA A 16 11.82 14.80 5.07
C ALA A 16 12.93 15.51 4.26
N PRO A 17 13.04 15.28 2.94
CA PRO A 17 13.99 15.98 2.09
C PRO A 17 13.71 17.49 2.05
N GLY A 18 14.78 18.28 1.89
CA GLY A 18 14.71 19.73 1.80
C GLY A 18 15.29 20.44 3.02
N ALA A 19 15.30 21.79 2.99
CA ALA A 19 15.73 22.61 4.10
C ALA A 19 14.61 22.78 5.13
N GLY A 20 14.93 22.64 6.42
CA GLY A 20 13.98 22.79 7.51
C GLY A 20 14.64 23.32 8.78
N GLY A 21 13.85 23.69 9.79
CA GLY A 21 14.37 24.13 11.09
C GLY A 21 15.09 23.01 11.85
N VAL A 22 14.67 21.76 11.68
CA VAL A 22 15.26 20.59 12.34
C VAL A 22 15.49 19.49 11.32
N GLY A 23 16.67 18.87 11.39
CA GLY A 23 17.03 17.66 10.66
C GLY A 23 17.35 16.53 11.63
N LEU A 24 17.03 15.30 11.24
CA LEU A 24 17.21 14.10 12.05
C LEU A 24 18.06 13.08 11.29
N LEU A 25 19.14 12.63 11.91
CA LEU A 25 19.84 11.41 11.53
C LEU A 25 19.50 10.29 12.52
N ARG A 26 19.37 9.07 12.01
CA ARG A 26 19.19 7.88 12.82
C ARG A 26 20.31 6.88 12.55
N LEU A 27 20.90 6.37 13.62
CA LEU A 27 21.82 5.23 13.61
C LEU A 27 21.15 4.03 14.27
N SER A 28 21.38 2.82 13.75
CA SER A 28 20.95 1.57 14.37
C SER A 28 22.04 0.52 14.25
N GLY A 29 22.34 -0.17 15.33
CA GLY A 29 23.33 -1.24 15.39
C GLY A 29 24.33 -1.08 16.54
N PRO A 30 25.23 -2.05 16.73
CA PRO A 30 26.06 -2.17 17.94
C PRO A 30 27.04 -1.03 18.18
N ARG A 31 27.38 -0.25 17.16
CA ARG A 31 28.31 0.89 17.29
C ARG A 31 27.62 2.24 17.39
N ALA A 32 26.28 2.31 17.41
CA ALA A 32 25.54 3.57 17.35
C ALA A 32 25.94 4.54 18.47
N ALA A 33 25.99 4.09 19.74
CA ALA A 33 26.39 4.90 20.87
C ALA A 33 27.89 5.33 20.81
N ALA A 34 28.77 4.42 20.38
CA ALA A 34 30.19 4.72 20.22
C ALA A 34 30.45 5.78 19.14
N ILE A 35 29.74 5.73 18.02
CA ILE A 35 29.80 6.70 16.94
C ILE A 35 29.30 8.07 17.42
N ALA A 36 28.19 8.13 18.16
CA ALA A 36 27.70 9.38 18.73
C ALA A 36 28.73 10.04 19.70
N ASN A 37 29.36 9.25 20.56
CA ASN A 37 30.42 9.75 21.46
C ASN A 37 31.62 10.27 20.67
N ALA A 38 32.02 9.58 19.59
CA ALA A 38 33.13 10.00 18.73
C ALA A 38 32.80 11.29 17.92
N LEU A 39 31.51 11.58 17.70
CA LEU A 39 31.05 12.85 17.15
C LEU A 39 31.07 14.01 18.15
N GLY A 40 31.28 13.76 19.44
CA GLY A 40 31.31 14.77 20.48
C GLY A 40 30.12 14.76 21.45
N ALA A 41 29.27 13.74 21.37
CA ALA A 41 28.21 13.56 22.36
C ALA A 41 28.83 13.25 23.76
N PRO A 42 28.25 13.76 24.86
CA PRO A 42 28.66 13.40 26.20
C PRO A 42 28.32 11.94 26.53
N ALA A 43 28.65 11.48 27.75
CA ALA A 43 28.21 10.19 28.23
C ALA A 43 26.66 10.07 28.15
N LEU A 44 26.17 9.18 27.26
CA LEU A 44 24.77 9.07 26.96
C LEU A 44 24.00 8.34 28.08
N ARG A 45 22.87 8.90 28.47
CA ARG A 45 21.88 8.26 29.35
C ARG A 45 20.68 7.86 28.50
N PRO A 46 20.11 6.66 28.70
CA PRO A 46 18.94 6.20 27.94
C PRO A 46 17.79 7.21 27.97
N ARG A 47 17.23 7.51 26.77
CA ARG A 47 16.02 8.36 26.59
C ARG A 47 16.13 9.76 27.20
N HIS A 48 17.35 10.26 27.35
CA HIS A 48 17.63 11.60 27.84
C HIS A 48 18.18 12.47 26.71
N ALA A 49 17.68 13.69 26.60
CA ALA A 49 18.14 14.64 25.60
C ALA A 49 19.48 15.24 26.05
N HIS A 50 20.52 15.03 25.26
CA HIS A 50 21.85 15.56 25.50
C HIS A 50 22.18 16.62 24.45
N TYR A 51 22.53 17.84 24.89
CA TYR A 51 23.10 18.81 23.98
C TYR A 51 24.52 18.39 23.62
N ALA A 52 24.87 18.45 22.33
CA ALA A 52 26.18 18.11 21.82
C ALA A 52 26.59 19.05 20.69
N ARG A 53 27.88 19.32 20.60
CA ARG A 53 28.52 19.92 19.42
C ARG A 53 29.14 18.80 18.61
N LEU A 54 28.50 18.49 17.47
CA LEU A 54 28.87 17.41 16.56
C LEU A 54 30.06 17.84 15.71
N ARG A 55 31.16 17.08 15.72
CA ARG A 55 32.45 17.45 15.15
C ARG A 55 32.88 16.52 14.03
N ASP A 56 33.65 17.09 13.12
CA ASP A 56 34.34 16.34 12.06
C ASP A 56 35.62 15.65 12.57
N ALA A 57 36.48 15.20 11.63
CA ALA A 57 37.71 14.51 11.95
C ALA A 57 38.78 15.45 12.52
N ASP A 58 38.76 16.72 12.15
CA ASP A 58 39.72 17.74 12.53
C ASP A 58 39.33 18.46 13.85
N GLY A 59 38.14 18.10 14.38
CA GLY A 59 37.59 18.67 15.59
C GLY A 59 36.74 19.92 15.38
N GLU A 60 36.58 20.37 14.13
CA GLU A 60 35.69 21.48 13.78
C GLU A 60 34.22 21.10 13.99
N VAL A 61 33.41 22.08 14.40
CA VAL A 61 31.98 21.85 14.65
C VAL A 61 31.24 21.82 13.31
N ILE A 62 30.66 20.67 12.98
CA ILE A 62 29.76 20.53 11.83
C ILE A 62 28.41 21.17 12.16
N ASP A 63 27.84 20.81 13.33
CA ASP A 63 26.55 21.31 13.81
C ASP A 63 26.45 21.11 15.33
N ASP A 64 25.43 21.72 15.93
CA ASP A 64 25.09 21.47 17.33
C ASP A 64 23.61 21.15 17.47
N GLY A 65 23.29 20.34 18.48
CA GLY A 65 21.90 19.88 18.64
C GLY A 65 21.70 18.87 19.77
N ILE A 66 20.71 18.04 19.61
CA ILE A 66 20.30 17.07 20.61
C ILE A 66 20.69 15.67 20.15
N VAL A 67 21.21 14.87 21.06
CA VAL A 67 21.49 13.45 20.90
C VAL A 67 20.60 12.66 21.85
N LEU A 68 19.87 11.70 21.29
CA LEU A 68 19.01 10.75 22.01
C LEU A 68 19.52 9.33 21.80
N TRP A 69 19.59 8.55 22.87
CA TRP A 69 20.00 7.16 22.83
C TRP A 69 18.89 6.23 23.34
N PHE A 70 18.61 5.18 22.57
CA PHE A 70 17.63 4.14 22.87
C PHE A 70 18.36 2.80 22.88
N PRO A 71 18.70 2.25 24.06
CA PRO A 71 19.40 0.97 24.15
C PRO A 71 18.51 -0.20 23.74
N ALA A 72 19.14 -1.24 23.19
CA ALA A 72 18.49 -2.51 22.91
C ALA A 72 17.93 -3.14 24.22
N PRO A 73 16.83 -3.90 24.15
CA PRO A 73 15.94 -4.12 23.01
C PRO A 73 14.84 -3.05 22.88
N ASN A 74 14.86 -2.00 23.72
CA ASN A 74 13.79 -1.00 23.86
C ASN A 74 13.95 0.19 22.91
N SER A 75 14.17 -0.09 21.62
CA SER A 75 14.30 0.87 20.53
C SER A 75 13.34 0.53 19.39
N PHE A 76 13.32 1.34 18.34
CA PHE A 76 12.50 1.10 17.16
C PHE A 76 12.89 -0.20 16.43
N THR A 77 14.19 -0.40 16.19
CA THR A 77 14.69 -1.59 15.50
C THR A 77 14.92 -2.80 16.41
N GLY A 78 14.84 -2.61 17.73
CA GLY A 78 15.27 -3.62 18.71
C GLY A 78 16.79 -3.65 18.94
N GLU A 79 17.58 -2.87 18.18
CA GLU A 79 19.03 -2.71 18.33
C GLU A 79 19.37 -1.45 19.15
N GLU A 80 20.67 -1.18 19.35
CA GLU A 80 21.11 0.13 19.82
C GLU A 80 20.75 1.20 18.79
N VAL A 81 19.96 2.20 19.18
CA VAL A 81 19.56 3.31 18.30
C VAL A 81 20.01 4.63 18.87
N VAL A 82 20.60 5.47 18.03
CA VAL A 82 20.90 6.87 18.35
C VAL A 82 20.24 7.78 17.34
N GLU A 83 19.64 8.86 17.82
CA GLU A 83 19.13 9.96 17.00
C GLU A 83 19.95 11.22 17.25
N LEU A 84 20.39 11.86 16.16
CA LEU A 84 21.09 13.14 16.15
C LEU A 84 20.14 14.16 15.54
N GLN A 85 19.71 15.13 16.32
CA GLN A 85 18.79 16.19 15.92
C GLN A 85 19.55 17.50 15.87
N GLY A 86 19.82 18.00 14.67
CA GLY A 86 20.49 19.27 14.42
C GLY A 86 19.66 20.18 13.53
N HIS A 87 20.32 21.14 12.87
CA HIS A 87 19.67 21.99 11.87
C HIS A 87 19.37 21.21 10.60
N GLY A 88 18.19 21.47 10.01
CA GLY A 88 17.68 20.77 8.81
C GLY A 88 18.32 21.25 7.50
N SER A 89 19.61 21.55 7.50
CA SER A 89 20.37 21.84 6.29
C SER A 89 20.78 20.54 5.60
N PRO A 90 20.40 20.28 4.33
CA PRO A 90 20.83 19.09 3.61
C PRO A 90 22.35 18.91 3.58
N VAL A 91 23.09 20.01 3.52
CA VAL A 91 24.58 19.98 3.50
C VAL A 91 25.13 19.49 4.83
N LEU A 92 24.65 20.03 5.97
CA LEU A 92 25.11 19.63 7.30
C LEU A 92 24.72 18.17 7.59
N LEU A 93 23.49 17.75 7.23
CA LEU A 93 23.04 16.38 7.41
C LEU A 93 23.89 15.39 6.59
N GLN A 94 24.25 15.74 5.35
CA GLN A 94 25.14 14.93 4.52
C GLN A 94 26.57 14.84 5.12
N GLN A 95 27.10 15.91 5.64
CA GLN A 95 28.43 15.91 6.33
C GLN A 95 28.39 15.00 7.56
N LEU A 96 27.32 15.05 8.35
CA LEU A 96 27.14 14.16 9.51
C LEU A 96 27.03 12.70 9.10
N VAL A 97 26.29 12.38 8.02
CA VAL A 97 26.23 11.01 7.46
C VAL A 97 27.61 10.53 7.05
N ALA A 98 28.34 11.34 6.27
CA ALA A 98 29.70 11.01 5.83
C ALA A 98 30.64 10.76 7.02
N ARG A 99 30.53 11.59 8.07
CA ARG A 99 31.32 11.41 9.30
C ARG A 99 30.94 10.12 10.05
N CYS A 100 29.65 9.79 10.16
CA CYS A 100 29.22 8.52 10.75
C CYS A 100 29.75 7.31 9.96
N ILE A 101 29.80 7.39 8.64
CA ILE A 101 30.37 6.34 7.78
C ILE A 101 31.87 6.21 8.01
N ALA A 102 32.60 7.31 8.08
CA ALA A 102 34.02 7.31 8.42
C ALA A 102 34.31 6.71 9.79
N LEU A 103 33.37 6.80 10.74
CA LEU A 103 33.44 6.20 12.07
C LEU A 103 32.97 4.72 12.08
N GLY A 104 32.60 4.16 10.92
CA GLY A 104 32.31 2.74 10.71
C GLY A 104 30.82 2.39 10.72
N ALA A 105 29.93 3.33 10.49
CA ALA A 105 28.58 3.04 10.05
C ALA A 105 28.56 2.75 8.53
N ARG A 106 27.47 2.16 8.05
CA ARG A 106 27.14 2.05 6.63
C ARG A 106 25.87 2.86 6.36
N GLN A 107 25.75 3.40 5.15
CA GLN A 107 24.48 4.03 4.76
C GLN A 107 23.38 2.96 4.70
N ALA A 108 22.21 3.29 5.27
CA ALA A 108 21.06 2.41 5.26
C ALA A 108 20.48 2.29 3.85
N ARG A 109 19.99 1.09 3.52
CA ARG A 109 19.14 0.85 2.36
C ARG A 109 17.73 1.43 2.59
N PRO A 110 16.92 1.64 1.52
CA PRO A 110 15.51 1.97 1.69
C PRO A 110 14.81 0.97 2.62
N GLY A 111 14.00 1.44 3.57
CA GLY A 111 13.25 0.62 4.51
C GLY A 111 14.03 -0.20 5.53
N GLU A 112 15.37 -0.11 5.58
CA GLU A 112 16.20 -1.02 6.37
C GLU A 112 15.96 -0.93 7.89
N PHE A 113 15.58 0.23 8.41
CA PHE A 113 15.21 0.33 9.83
C PHE A 113 13.93 -0.44 10.16
N SER A 114 12.92 -0.38 9.29
CA SER A 114 11.67 -1.14 9.44
C SER A 114 11.89 -2.64 9.20
N GLU A 115 12.75 -3.01 8.25
CA GLU A 115 13.18 -4.39 8.02
C GLU A 115 13.84 -4.99 9.26
N ARG A 116 14.77 -4.25 9.92
CA ARG A 116 15.40 -4.69 11.16
C ARG A 116 14.38 -4.78 12.31
N ALA A 117 13.44 -3.83 12.39
CA ALA A 117 12.36 -3.91 13.38
C ALA A 117 11.50 -5.17 13.19
N PHE A 118 11.17 -5.53 11.94
CA PHE A 118 10.47 -6.77 11.61
C PHE A 118 11.30 -8.00 11.98
N LEU A 119 12.55 -8.09 11.53
CA LEU A 119 13.45 -9.22 11.80
C LEU A 119 13.72 -9.43 13.32
N ASN A 120 13.70 -8.36 14.09
CA ASN A 120 13.84 -8.40 15.55
C ASN A 120 12.50 -8.56 16.29
N GLY A 121 11.40 -8.87 15.58
CA GLY A 121 10.09 -9.12 16.18
C GLY A 121 9.45 -7.92 16.88
N LYS A 122 9.85 -6.68 16.50
CA LYS A 122 9.24 -5.45 17.04
C LYS A 122 7.94 -5.10 16.35
N LEU A 123 7.82 -5.49 15.09
CA LEU A 123 6.68 -5.29 14.20
C LEU A 123 6.48 -6.54 13.37
N ASP A 124 5.26 -6.84 12.99
CA ASP A 124 4.98 -7.74 11.88
C ASP A 124 5.06 -7.00 10.53
N LEU A 125 4.93 -7.75 9.43
CA LEU A 125 5.09 -7.18 8.09
C LEU A 125 3.97 -6.17 7.75
N ALA A 126 2.73 -6.45 8.15
CA ALA A 126 1.60 -5.53 7.94
C ALA A 126 1.77 -4.24 8.74
N GLN A 127 2.28 -4.32 9.97
CA GLN A 127 2.63 -3.16 10.80
C GLN A 127 3.78 -2.34 10.20
N ALA A 128 4.82 -3.01 9.68
CA ALA A 128 5.92 -2.34 9.01
C ALA A 128 5.43 -1.56 7.78
N GLU A 129 4.58 -2.16 6.96
CA GLU A 129 3.96 -1.49 5.81
C GLU A 129 3.07 -0.32 6.21
N ALA A 130 2.35 -0.44 7.34
CA ALA A 130 1.50 0.62 7.86
C ALA A 130 2.28 1.90 8.24
N ILE A 131 3.57 1.81 8.54
CA ILE A 131 4.43 2.99 8.74
C ILE A 131 4.53 3.79 7.45
N ALA A 132 4.79 3.13 6.31
CA ALA A 132 4.85 3.79 5.02
C ALA A 132 3.50 4.40 4.64
N ASP A 133 2.41 3.66 4.89
CA ASP A 133 1.04 4.11 4.60
C ASP A 133 0.66 5.35 5.45
N LEU A 134 1.04 5.37 6.74
CA LEU A 134 0.82 6.51 7.64
C LEU A 134 1.53 7.78 7.16
N ILE A 135 2.74 7.64 6.61
CA ILE A 135 3.53 8.75 6.10
C ILE A 135 2.96 9.27 4.77
N ALA A 136 2.47 8.36 3.93
CA ALA A 136 1.92 8.68 2.62
C ALA A 136 0.44 9.09 2.67
N ALA A 137 -0.21 9.03 3.84
CA ALA A 137 -1.63 9.31 3.99
C ALA A 137 -1.98 10.72 3.51
N GLY A 138 -2.89 10.82 2.55
CA GLY A 138 -3.33 12.09 1.96
C GLY A 138 -4.48 12.77 2.72
N ASP A 139 -5.15 12.04 3.63
CA ASP A 139 -6.26 12.55 4.43
C ASP A 139 -6.31 11.94 5.84
N ASN A 140 -7.15 12.51 6.70
CA ASN A 140 -7.29 12.10 8.09
C ASN A 140 -7.82 10.65 8.27
N ARG A 141 -8.64 10.15 7.34
CA ARG A 141 -9.23 8.81 7.43
C ARG A 141 -8.19 7.76 7.07
N ALA A 142 -7.44 7.97 5.98
CA ALA A 142 -6.31 7.15 5.59
C ALA A 142 -5.25 7.09 6.71
N ALA A 143 -4.91 8.25 7.30
CA ALA A 143 -3.97 8.32 8.42
C ALA A 143 -4.44 7.53 9.65
N ARG A 144 -5.73 7.62 10.00
CA ARG A 144 -6.32 6.84 11.11
C ARG A 144 -6.31 5.35 10.83
N ALA A 145 -6.66 4.94 9.60
CA ALA A 145 -6.64 3.53 9.20
C ALA A 145 -5.22 2.96 9.25
N ALA A 146 -4.22 3.67 8.69
CA ALA A 146 -2.82 3.29 8.77
C ALA A 146 -2.31 3.23 10.23
N ARG A 147 -2.72 4.19 11.07
CA ARG A 147 -2.37 4.18 12.49
C ARG A 147 -2.91 2.93 13.19
N ARG A 148 -4.17 2.54 12.92
CA ARG A 148 -4.76 1.32 13.50
C ARG A 148 -4.09 0.04 13.00
N SER A 149 -3.66 -0.01 11.72
CA SER A 149 -2.86 -1.12 11.21
C SER A 149 -1.52 -1.20 11.94
N LEU A 150 -0.84 -0.07 12.16
CA LEU A 150 0.39 0.00 12.94
C LEU A 150 0.19 -0.45 14.39
N ASP A 151 -0.97 -0.16 14.99
CA ASP A 151 -1.35 -0.64 16.33
C ASP A 151 -1.76 -2.13 16.35
N GLY A 152 -1.64 -2.84 15.20
CA GLY A 152 -1.84 -4.27 15.05
C GLY A 152 -3.31 -4.71 14.97
N VAL A 153 -4.25 -3.80 14.65
CA VAL A 153 -5.68 -4.16 14.52
C VAL A 153 -5.86 -5.19 13.40
N PHE A 154 -5.22 -4.97 12.25
CA PHE A 154 -5.31 -5.88 11.11
C PHE A 154 -4.66 -7.22 11.42
N SER A 155 -3.43 -7.21 11.96
CA SER A 155 -2.68 -8.43 12.31
C SER A 155 -3.44 -9.32 13.28
N ARG A 156 -4.02 -8.74 14.35
CA ARG A 156 -4.84 -9.52 15.29
C ARG A 156 -6.06 -10.18 14.65
N ARG A 157 -6.67 -9.57 13.63
CA ARG A 157 -7.78 -10.19 12.89
C ARG A 157 -7.32 -11.34 12.00
N ILE A 158 -6.16 -11.21 11.38
CA ILE A 158 -5.51 -12.30 10.63
C ILE A 158 -5.21 -13.46 11.59
N ASP A 159 -4.54 -13.19 12.70
CA ASP A 159 -4.13 -14.20 13.68
C ASP A 159 -5.34 -14.97 14.24
N ALA A 160 -6.47 -14.29 14.45
CA ALA A 160 -7.69 -14.95 14.93
C ALA A 160 -8.23 -16.00 13.92
N VAL A 161 -8.20 -15.69 12.61
CA VAL A 161 -8.62 -16.65 11.58
C VAL A 161 -7.57 -17.76 11.41
N VAL A 162 -6.29 -17.41 11.45
CA VAL A 162 -5.19 -18.39 11.41
C VAL A 162 -5.34 -19.42 12.53
N GLU A 163 -5.59 -18.98 13.77
CA GLU A 163 -5.78 -19.87 14.92
C GLU A 163 -6.98 -20.82 14.71
N GLN A 164 -8.09 -20.31 14.15
CA GLN A 164 -9.25 -21.16 13.81
C GLN A 164 -8.86 -22.23 12.78
N LEU A 165 -8.15 -21.87 11.70
CA LEU A 165 -7.71 -22.81 10.68
C LEU A 165 -6.74 -23.86 11.22
N VAL A 166 -5.82 -23.45 12.09
CA VAL A 166 -4.87 -24.36 12.77
C VAL A 166 -5.62 -25.37 13.65
N LEU A 167 -6.58 -24.90 14.46
CA LEU A 167 -7.38 -25.80 15.29
C LEU A 167 -8.21 -26.79 14.46
N LEU A 168 -8.80 -26.34 13.36
CA LEU A 168 -9.51 -27.22 12.44
C LEU A 168 -8.59 -28.28 11.82
N ARG A 169 -7.41 -27.85 11.38
CA ARG A 169 -6.40 -28.77 10.82
C ARG A 169 -5.97 -29.83 11.82
N ILE A 170 -5.71 -29.45 13.07
CA ILE A 170 -5.36 -30.39 14.15
C ILE A 170 -6.44 -31.45 14.33
N HIS A 171 -7.74 -31.05 14.29
CA HIS A 171 -8.83 -32.01 14.41
C HIS A 171 -8.93 -32.95 13.22
N VAL A 172 -8.71 -32.44 12.00
CA VAL A 172 -8.72 -33.27 10.77
C VAL A 172 -7.53 -34.23 10.77
N GLU A 173 -6.32 -33.76 11.10
CA GLU A 173 -5.11 -34.58 11.21
C GLU A 173 -5.25 -35.68 12.29
N ALA A 174 -5.86 -35.35 13.44
CA ALA A 174 -6.15 -36.35 14.46
C ALA A 174 -7.16 -37.41 13.96
N ALA A 175 -8.14 -37.03 13.13
CA ALA A 175 -9.07 -37.98 12.56
C ALA A 175 -8.43 -38.91 11.51
N ILE A 176 -7.39 -38.45 10.79
CA ILE A 176 -6.62 -39.30 9.86
C ILE A 176 -5.93 -40.45 10.60
N ASP A 177 -5.40 -40.20 11.80
CA ASP A 177 -4.73 -41.22 12.63
C ASP A 177 -5.70 -42.32 13.11
N PHE A 178 -7.02 -42.06 13.10
CA PHE A 178 -8.09 -42.99 13.46
C PHE A 178 -8.93 -43.41 12.26
N ALA A 179 -8.30 -43.74 11.15
CA ALA A 179 -8.88 -44.03 9.86
C ALA A 179 -10.01 -45.11 9.82
N ASP A 180 -10.09 -45.92 10.87
CA ASP A 180 -11.12 -46.96 11.01
C ASP A 180 -12.46 -46.41 11.54
N GLU A 181 -12.52 -45.13 11.99
CA GLU A 181 -13.74 -44.48 12.50
C GLU A 181 -14.21 -43.38 11.56
N PRO A 182 -15.52 -43.31 11.26
CA PRO A 182 -16.07 -42.19 10.47
C PRO A 182 -15.78 -40.82 11.15
N LEU A 183 -15.51 -39.80 10.36
CA LEU A 183 -15.27 -38.43 10.83
C LEU A 183 -16.36 -37.92 11.78
N ASP A 184 -17.61 -38.29 11.53
CA ASP A 184 -18.76 -37.93 12.37
C ASP A 184 -18.68 -38.45 13.80
N THR A 185 -18.01 -39.59 14.01
CA THR A 185 -17.74 -40.16 15.35
C THR A 185 -16.62 -39.38 16.06
N LEU A 186 -15.71 -38.79 15.30
CA LEU A 186 -14.54 -38.04 15.79
C LEU A 186 -14.79 -36.52 15.88
N GLY A 187 -16.07 -36.07 15.84
CA GLY A 187 -16.41 -34.66 15.95
C GLY A 187 -16.57 -33.92 14.62
N GLY A 188 -16.85 -34.62 13.54
CA GLY A 188 -16.99 -34.06 12.18
C GLY A 188 -18.02 -32.92 12.06
N ALA A 189 -19.10 -32.95 12.84
CA ALA A 189 -20.05 -31.83 12.90
C ALA A 189 -19.40 -30.54 13.45
N GLN A 190 -18.49 -30.66 14.43
CA GLN A 190 -17.76 -29.52 14.99
C GLN A 190 -16.74 -28.97 14.00
N VAL A 191 -16.06 -29.83 13.26
CA VAL A 191 -15.11 -29.45 12.20
C VAL A 191 -15.83 -28.69 11.09
N ARG A 192 -16.95 -29.23 10.57
CA ARG A 192 -17.76 -28.56 9.54
C ARG A 192 -18.30 -27.20 9.99
N HIS A 193 -18.82 -27.14 11.22
CA HIS A 193 -19.30 -25.87 11.78
C HIS A 193 -18.19 -24.84 11.97
N GLY A 194 -17.03 -25.27 12.49
CA GLY A 194 -15.87 -24.41 12.63
C GLY A 194 -15.34 -23.89 11.28
N LEU A 195 -15.35 -24.74 10.25
CA LEU A 195 -14.96 -24.34 8.90
C LEU A 195 -15.94 -23.34 8.28
N GLU A 196 -17.25 -23.53 8.50
CA GLU A 196 -18.27 -22.57 8.07
C GLU A 196 -18.04 -21.19 8.74
N GLN A 197 -17.74 -21.16 10.03
CA GLN A 197 -17.41 -19.93 10.75
C GLN A 197 -16.15 -19.28 10.20
N ALA A 198 -15.05 -20.02 10.00
CA ALA A 198 -13.81 -19.50 9.45
C ALA A 198 -14.01 -18.92 8.04
N ARG A 199 -14.82 -19.56 7.18
CA ARG A 199 -15.19 -19.03 5.87
C ARG A 199 -16.00 -17.73 5.96
N GLY A 200 -16.90 -17.63 6.93
CA GLY A 200 -17.64 -16.39 7.23
C GLY A 200 -16.71 -15.26 7.66
N ASP A 201 -15.78 -15.54 8.56
CA ASP A 201 -14.80 -14.57 9.05
C ASP A 201 -13.83 -14.14 7.95
N LEU A 202 -13.38 -15.05 7.08
CA LEU A 202 -12.59 -14.73 5.90
C LEU A 202 -13.35 -13.80 4.94
N ALA A 203 -14.64 -14.04 4.71
CA ALA A 203 -15.45 -13.18 3.83
C ALA A 203 -15.60 -11.76 4.40
N LEU A 204 -15.79 -11.63 5.72
CA LEU A 204 -15.81 -10.34 6.40
C LEU A 204 -14.45 -9.64 6.34
N LEU A 205 -13.38 -10.38 6.62
CA LEU A 205 -12.01 -9.87 6.59
C LEU A 205 -11.63 -9.37 5.19
N ARG A 206 -11.96 -10.12 4.13
CA ARG A 206 -11.73 -9.71 2.74
C ARG A 206 -12.45 -8.39 2.42
N ARG A 207 -13.74 -8.28 2.76
CA ARG A 207 -14.53 -7.05 2.53
C ARG A 207 -13.92 -5.85 3.25
N ASP A 208 -13.46 -6.05 4.49
CA ASP A 208 -12.85 -4.97 5.27
C ASP A 208 -11.44 -4.62 4.77
N ALA A 209 -10.67 -5.62 4.27
CA ALA A 209 -9.38 -5.40 3.62
C ALA A 209 -9.52 -4.63 2.29
N GLU A 210 -10.54 -4.93 1.48
CA GLU A 210 -10.85 -4.16 0.26
C GLU A 210 -11.17 -2.69 0.58
N ARG A 211 -11.94 -2.43 1.66
CA ARG A 211 -12.17 -1.06 2.15
C ARG A 211 -10.87 -0.39 2.58
N GLY A 212 -10.03 -1.12 3.33
CA GLY A 212 -8.73 -0.65 3.78
C GLY A 212 -7.79 -0.31 2.63
N ARG A 213 -7.81 -1.11 1.54
CA ARG A 213 -7.08 -0.85 0.31
C ARG A 213 -7.54 0.45 -0.34
N ARG A 214 -8.85 0.66 -0.46
CA ARG A 214 -9.42 1.91 -1.01
C ARG A 214 -9.10 3.13 -0.16
N LEU A 215 -9.05 2.99 1.16
CA LEU A 215 -8.63 4.07 2.07
C LEU A 215 -7.17 4.46 1.89
N ARG A 216 -6.31 3.49 1.57
CA ARG A 216 -4.89 3.70 1.34
C ARG A 216 -4.60 4.22 -0.08
N ASP A 217 -5.08 3.50 -1.09
CA ASP A 217 -4.74 3.75 -2.50
C ASP A 217 -5.66 4.79 -3.15
N GLY A 218 -6.81 5.09 -2.52
CA GLY A 218 -7.90 5.77 -3.17
C GLY A 218 -8.69 4.80 -4.08
N LEU A 219 -9.61 5.36 -4.86
CA LEU A 219 -10.25 4.63 -5.94
C LEU A 219 -9.35 4.67 -7.18
N HIS A 220 -9.06 3.53 -7.74
CA HIS A 220 -8.34 3.47 -9.02
C HIS A 220 -9.32 3.80 -10.16
N ALA A 221 -9.13 4.97 -10.79
CA ALA A 221 -9.96 5.41 -11.89
C ALA A 221 -9.17 5.44 -13.19
N VAL A 222 -9.76 4.98 -14.29
CA VAL A 222 -9.18 5.08 -15.62
C VAL A 222 -9.95 6.08 -16.48
N LEU A 223 -9.22 6.84 -17.29
CA LEU A 223 -9.78 7.79 -18.23
C LEU A 223 -9.83 7.14 -19.62
N ILE A 224 -11.02 6.83 -20.09
CA ILE A 224 -11.27 6.11 -21.33
C ILE A 224 -12.12 6.95 -22.27
N GLY A 225 -11.93 6.81 -23.58
CA GLY A 225 -12.78 7.53 -24.55
C GLY A 225 -12.20 7.45 -25.96
N PRO A 226 -13.01 7.71 -27.01
CA PRO A 226 -12.57 7.67 -28.38
C PRO A 226 -11.44 8.68 -28.67
N PRO A 227 -10.68 8.51 -29.76
CA PRO A 227 -9.72 9.50 -30.21
C PRO A 227 -10.34 10.89 -30.33
N ASN A 228 -9.60 11.93 -29.94
CA ASN A 228 -10.01 13.33 -29.99
C ASN A 228 -11.20 13.71 -29.08
N ALA A 229 -11.66 12.86 -28.18
CA ALA A 229 -12.65 13.22 -27.14
C ALA A 229 -12.10 14.25 -26.12
N GLY A 230 -10.78 14.44 -26.07
CA GLY A 230 -10.13 15.42 -25.19
C GLY A 230 -9.66 14.84 -23.87
N LYS A 231 -9.31 13.53 -23.81
CA LYS A 231 -8.81 12.86 -22.61
C LYS A 231 -7.61 13.57 -21.98
N SER A 232 -6.55 13.78 -22.76
CA SER A 232 -5.33 14.46 -22.29
C SER A 232 -5.58 15.90 -21.86
N SER A 233 -6.48 16.62 -22.55
CA SER A 233 -6.87 17.98 -22.18
C SER A 233 -7.61 17.98 -20.84
N LEU A 234 -8.49 17.00 -20.63
CA LEU A 234 -9.22 16.85 -19.35
C LEU A 234 -8.28 16.46 -18.22
N LEU A 235 -7.35 15.53 -18.47
CA LEU A 235 -6.34 15.15 -17.47
C LEU A 235 -5.49 16.35 -17.04
N ASN A 236 -5.01 17.15 -18.01
CA ASN A 236 -4.26 18.37 -17.74
C ASN A 236 -5.09 19.42 -16.97
N ALA A 237 -6.37 19.57 -17.30
CA ALA A 237 -7.26 20.47 -16.59
C ALA A 237 -7.49 20.01 -15.13
N LEU A 238 -7.62 18.72 -14.90
CA LEU A 238 -7.72 18.13 -13.56
C LEU A 238 -6.40 18.26 -12.81
N ALA A 239 -5.24 17.97 -13.45
CA ALA A 239 -3.91 18.10 -12.86
C ALA A 239 -3.54 19.55 -12.50
N GLY A 240 -4.01 20.52 -13.27
CA GLY A 240 -3.81 21.95 -13.00
C GLY A 240 -4.71 22.54 -11.92
N SER A 241 -5.63 21.76 -11.34
CA SER A 241 -6.48 22.22 -10.25
C SER A 241 -5.68 22.29 -8.93
N GLU A 242 -6.01 23.24 -8.03
CA GLU A 242 -5.37 23.38 -6.70
C GLU A 242 -5.50 22.12 -5.81
N ARG A 243 -6.35 21.18 -6.22
CA ARG A 243 -6.67 19.93 -5.51
C ARG A 243 -5.91 18.71 -6.01
N ALA A 244 -5.14 18.84 -7.11
CA ALA A 244 -4.40 17.75 -7.70
C ALA A 244 -2.97 17.72 -7.18
N ILE A 245 -2.50 16.54 -6.79
CA ILE A 245 -1.10 16.27 -6.49
C ILE A 245 -0.58 15.37 -7.62
N VAL A 246 0.29 15.92 -8.46
CA VAL A 246 1.02 15.12 -9.46
C VAL A 246 2.08 14.32 -8.72
N THR A 247 1.99 13.02 -8.76
CA THR A 247 2.98 12.13 -8.13
C THR A 247 3.98 11.66 -9.18
N ASP A 248 5.19 12.24 -9.16
CA ASP A 248 6.35 11.65 -9.82
C ASP A 248 6.78 10.41 -9.02
N ILE A 249 6.33 9.23 -9.44
CA ILE A 249 6.85 7.98 -8.88
C ILE A 249 8.23 7.75 -9.51
N ALA A 250 9.27 8.06 -8.75
CA ALA A 250 10.65 7.78 -9.13
C ALA A 250 10.84 6.28 -9.35
N GLY A 251 11.05 5.85 -10.59
CA GLY A 251 11.31 4.46 -10.96
C GLY A 251 10.68 3.98 -12.27
N THR A 252 9.79 4.76 -12.90
CA THR A 252 9.05 4.34 -14.11
C THR A 252 9.58 4.97 -15.42
N THR A 253 10.82 5.45 -15.46
CA THR A 253 11.39 6.19 -16.58
C THR A 253 11.65 5.36 -17.86
N ARG A 254 11.14 4.12 -17.98
CA ARG A 254 11.29 3.29 -19.18
C ARG A 254 10.00 2.78 -19.82
N ASP A 255 8.83 3.02 -19.21
CA ASP A 255 7.54 2.63 -19.79
C ASP A 255 6.70 3.87 -20.11
N THR A 256 6.36 3.99 -21.35
CA THR A 256 5.58 5.01 -22.04
C THR A 256 4.36 5.51 -21.29
N LEU A 257 4.29 6.84 -21.09
CA LEU A 257 3.06 7.68 -21.00
C LEU A 257 1.95 7.20 -20.06
N ARG A 258 2.28 6.99 -18.78
CA ARG A 258 1.29 6.93 -17.73
C ARG A 258 1.38 8.21 -16.89
N GLU A 259 0.48 9.13 -17.11
CA GLU A 259 0.29 10.25 -16.19
C GLU A 259 -0.72 9.81 -15.14
N THR A 260 -0.26 9.73 -13.90
CA THR A 260 -1.11 9.43 -12.74
C THR A 260 -1.23 10.69 -11.90
N ILE A 261 -2.45 11.10 -11.64
CA ILE A 261 -2.75 12.22 -10.75
C ILE A 261 -3.61 11.73 -9.59
N ARG A 262 -3.41 12.30 -8.40
CA ARG A 262 -4.31 12.12 -7.25
C ARG A 262 -5.20 13.34 -7.10
N LEU A 263 -6.50 13.11 -7.10
CA LEU A 263 -7.52 14.13 -7.02
C LEU A 263 -8.56 13.73 -5.98
N ASP A 264 -8.70 14.48 -4.90
CA ASP A 264 -9.71 14.26 -3.84
C ASP A 264 -9.76 12.78 -3.32
N GLY A 265 -8.62 12.12 -3.23
CA GLY A 265 -8.52 10.71 -2.80
C GLY A 265 -8.74 9.67 -3.91
N LEU A 266 -8.84 10.12 -5.16
CA LEU A 266 -8.88 9.27 -6.36
C LEU A 266 -7.50 9.25 -7.03
N GLU A 267 -7.05 8.08 -7.41
CA GLU A 267 -5.91 7.92 -8.31
C GLU A 267 -6.42 7.78 -9.75
N LEU A 268 -6.10 8.74 -10.61
CA LEU A 268 -6.52 8.79 -12.01
C LEU A 268 -5.35 8.38 -12.89
N THR A 269 -5.52 7.31 -13.66
CA THR A 269 -4.55 6.84 -14.65
C THR A 269 -5.11 7.01 -16.06
N LEU A 270 -4.36 7.65 -16.95
CA LEU A 270 -4.73 7.77 -18.35
C LEU A 270 -4.45 6.43 -19.07
N VAL A 271 -5.52 5.80 -19.57
CA VAL A 271 -5.44 4.65 -20.47
C VAL A 271 -5.80 5.11 -21.89
N ASP A 272 -4.87 4.99 -22.82
CA ASP A 272 -5.14 5.32 -24.23
C ASP A 272 -5.89 4.18 -24.91
N THR A 273 -7.16 4.43 -25.23
CA THR A 273 -8.05 3.49 -25.92
C THR A 273 -7.78 3.36 -27.42
N ALA A 274 -6.89 4.15 -28.01
CA ALA A 274 -6.50 3.96 -29.41
C ALA A 274 -5.88 2.58 -29.66
N GLY A 275 -5.28 1.95 -28.62
CA GLY A 275 -4.78 0.58 -28.65
C GLY A 275 -5.84 -0.52 -28.44
N LEU A 276 -7.11 -0.19 -28.17
CA LEU A 276 -8.18 -1.19 -27.95
C LEU A 276 -8.85 -1.70 -29.25
N ARG A 277 -8.36 -1.30 -30.43
CA ARG A 277 -8.92 -1.79 -31.71
C ARG A 277 -8.19 -3.05 -32.16
N ASP A 278 -8.98 -4.09 -32.47
CA ASP A 278 -8.49 -5.35 -33.06
C ASP A 278 -7.77 -5.08 -34.40
N GLY A 279 -6.47 -5.45 -34.46
CA GLY A 279 -5.70 -5.48 -35.70
C GLY A 279 -4.46 -4.59 -35.70
N GLY A 280 -3.37 -5.07 -35.14
CA GLY A 280 -2.09 -4.36 -35.17
C GLY A 280 -0.86 -5.23 -34.91
N ASP A 281 0.33 -4.64 -35.05
CA ASP A 281 1.64 -5.23 -34.79
C ASP A 281 1.81 -5.71 -33.32
N ALA A 282 2.88 -6.45 -33.04
CA ALA A 282 3.18 -7.01 -31.71
C ALA A 282 3.18 -5.96 -30.57
N ILE A 283 3.53 -4.70 -30.89
CA ILE A 283 3.54 -3.56 -29.95
C ILE A 283 2.11 -3.12 -29.58
N GLU A 284 1.19 -3.12 -30.55
CA GLU A 284 -0.21 -2.76 -30.32
C GLU A 284 -0.95 -3.84 -29.51
N ARG A 285 -0.65 -5.12 -29.75
CA ARG A 285 -1.21 -6.24 -28.95
C ARG A 285 -0.75 -6.21 -27.49
N GLU A 286 0.50 -5.84 -27.23
CA GLU A 286 0.99 -5.66 -25.86
C GLU A 286 0.34 -4.44 -25.18
N GLY A 287 0.09 -3.36 -25.93
CA GLY A 287 -0.67 -2.20 -25.45
C GLY A 287 -2.11 -2.55 -25.07
N MET A 288 -2.79 -3.36 -25.90
CA MET A 288 -4.14 -3.85 -25.61
C MET A 288 -4.18 -4.74 -24.37
N ARG A 289 -3.24 -5.68 -24.24
CA ARG A 289 -3.14 -6.55 -23.05
C ARG A 289 -2.97 -5.73 -21.78
N ARG A 290 -2.13 -4.71 -21.79
CA ARG A 290 -1.90 -3.81 -20.66
C ARG A 290 -3.14 -2.99 -20.33
N ALA A 291 -3.84 -2.48 -21.34
CA ALA A 291 -5.09 -1.74 -21.14
C ALA A 291 -6.20 -2.62 -20.53
N HIS A 292 -6.34 -3.88 -20.96
CA HIS A 292 -7.27 -4.82 -20.33
C HIS A 292 -6.93 -5.10 -18.87
N VAL A 293 -5.67 -5.35 -18.54
CA VAL A 293 -5.23 -5.56 -17.14
C VAL A 293 -5.51 -4.34 -16.27
N GLU A 294 -5.35 -3.12 -16.80
CA GLU A 294 -5.69 -1.90 -16.05
C GLU A 294 -7.21 -1.77 -15.84
N ILE A 295 -8.01 -2.08 -16.87
CA ILE A 295 -9.47 -2.03 -16.77
C ILE A 295 -10.00 -3.05 -15.76
N GLU A 296 -9.44 -4.26 -15.71
CA GLU A 296 -9.81 -5.30 -14.74
C GLU A 296 -9.57 -4.89 -13.28
N ARG A 297 -8.58 -4.03 -13.04
CA ARG A 297 -8.23 -3.51 -11.71
C ARG A 297 -8.92 -2.19 -11.37
N THR A 298 -9.73 -1.68 -12.26
CA THR A 298 -10.33 -0.35 -12.17
C THR A 298 -11.60 -0.38 -11.32
N ASP A 299 -11.67 0.51 -10.33
CA ASP A 299 -12.87 0.73 -9.53
C ASP A 299 -13.86 1.69 -10.24
N LEU A 300 -13.36 2.63 -11.06
CA LEU A 300 -14.13 3.69 -11.71
C LEU A 300 -13.65 3.98 -13.14
N ALA A 301 -14.52 3.90 -14.13
CA ALA A 301 -14.24 4.34 -15.50
C ALA A 301 -14.78 5.78 -15.72
N LEU A 302 -13.88 6.70 -16.07
CA LEU A 302 -14.21 8.05 -16.54
C LEU A 302 -14.28 8.02 -18.05
N ILE A 303 -15.49 7.99 -18.59
CA ILE A 303 -15.75 7.82 -20.02
C ILE A 303 -15.89 9.18 -20.66
N VAL A 304 -14.86 9.63 -21.37
CA VAL A 304 -14.79 10.94 -22.02
C VAL A 304 -15.38 10.85 -23.42
N LEU A 305 -16.43 11.60 -23.67
CA LEU A 305 -17.17 11.68 -24.92
C LEU A 305 -17.16 13.11 -25.46
N ASP A 306 -17.22 13.28 -26.78
CA ASP A 306 -17.47 14.59 -27.38
C ASP A 306 -18.95 14.95 -27.18
N ALA A 307 -19.22 16.06 -26.50
CA ALA A 307 -20.59 16.47 -26.17
C ALA A 307 -21.47 16.73 -27.40
N ARG A 308 -20.89 16.92 -28.59
CA ARG A 308 -21.62 17.11 -29.85
C ARG A 308 -22.21 15.82 -30.41
N ASP A 309 -21.56 14.67 -30.13
CA ASP A 309 -22.03 13.34 -30.56
C ASP A 309 -21.62 12.26 -29.55
N PRO A 310 -22.23 12.24 -28.37
CA PRO A 310 -21.88 11.27 -27.33
C PRO A 310 -22.25 9.84 -27.71
N ALA A 311 -23.32 9.65 -28.49
CA ALA A 311 -23.81 8.32 -28.89
C ALA A 311 -22.78 7.58 -29.77
N ALA A 312 -22.17 8.27 -30.73
CA ALA A 312 -21.08 7.68 -31.54
C ALA A 312 -19.89 7.26 -30.66
N GLY A 313 -19.59 8.05 -29.63
CA GLY A 313 -18.53 7.73 -28.66
C GLY A 313 -18.84 6.50 -27.82
N GLU A 314 -20.05 6.35 -27.34
CA GLU A 314 -20.50 5.17 -26.56
C GLU A 314 -20.44 3.88 -27.43
N VAL A 315 -20.92 3.96 -28.66
CA VAL A 315 -20.84 2.84 -29.61
C VAL A 315 -19.39 2.43 -29.91
N ALA A 316 -18.47 3.41 -30.02
CA ALA A 316 -17.07 3.13 -30.30
C ALA A 316 -16.34 2.41 -29.14
N LEU A 317 -16.82 2.55 -27.92
CA LEU A 317 -16.26 1.88 -26.73
C LEU A 317 -16.77 0.45 -26.55
N GLY A 318 -17.98 0.16 -27.04
CA GLY A 318 -18.58 -1.17 -26.94
C GLY A 318 -18.57 -1.72 -25.50
N ASP A 319 -18.23 -3.01 -25.36
CA ASP A 319 -18.20 -3.71 -24.08
C ASP A 319 -16.90 -3.52 -23.28
N ALA A 320 -15.96 -2.69 -23.75
CA ALA A 320 -14.64 -2.55 -23.14
C ALA A 320 -14.70 -2.14 -21.64
N VAL A 321 -15.76 -1.45 -21.23
CA VAL A 321 -15.96 -0.99 -19.85
C VAL A 321 -17.11 -1.71 -19.14
N ALA A 322 -17.65 -2.79 -19.73
CA ALA A 322 -18.82 -3.48 -19.18
C ALA A 322 -18.57 -3.99 -17.75
N ALA A 323 -17.37 -4.54 -17.51
CA ALA A 323 -16.98 -5.16 -16.25
C ALA A 323 -16.63 -4.13 -15.14
N VAL A 324 -16.44 -2.84 -15.45
CA VAL A 324 -16.07 -1.83 -14.44
C VAL A 324 -17.28 -1.51 -13.54
N PRO A 325 -17.13 -1.58 -12.20
CA PRO A 325 -18.24 -1.44 -11.26
C PRO A 325 -18.94 -0.07 -11.33
N HIS A 326 -18.15 1.01 -11.45
CA HIS A 326 -18.67 2.38 -11.51
C HIS A 326 -18.24 3.07 -12.80
N LYS A 327 -19.15 3.85 -13.40
CA LYS A 327 -18.92 4.57 -14.67
C LYS A 327 -19.42 5.99 -14.52
N VAL A 328 -18.60 6.97 -14.95
CA VAL A 328 -19.00 8.37 -15.09
C VAL A 328 -18.78 8.80 -16.53
N TYR A 329 -19.84 9.24 -17.18
CA TYR A 329 -19.81 9.73 -18.54
C TYR A 329 -19.55 11.23 -18.57
N ILE A 330 -18.43 11.64 -19.15
CA ILE A 330 -17.98 13.02 -19.20
C ILE A 330 -18.17 13.54 -20.62
N HIS A 331 -19.22 14.36 -20.81
CA HIS A 331 -19.52 15.03 -22.07
C HIS A 331 -18.61 16.26 -22.20
N ASN A 332 -17.40 16.05 -22.74
CA ASN A 332 -16.39 17.10 -22.90
C ASN A 332 -16.67 17.97 -24.12
N LYS A 333 -16.04 19.15 -24.17
CA LYS A 333 -16.25 20.21 -25.18
C LYS A 333 -17.67 20.81 -25.13
N SER A 334 -18.24 20.92 -23.95
CA SER A 334 -19.56 21.51 -23.72
C SER A 334 -19.63 22.98 -24.15
N ASP A 335 -18.50 23.67 -24.22
CA ASP A 335 -18.34 25.02 -24.77
C ASP A 335 -18.73 25.14 -26.25
N LEU A 336 -18.77 24.03 -26.99
CA LEU A 336 -19.18 23.99 -28.41
C LEU A 336 -20.67 23.74 -28.60
N LEU A 337 -21.44 23.58 -27.52
CA LEU A 337 -22.89 23.43 -27.57
C LEU A 337 -23.57 24.74 -27.41
N ALA A 338 -24.59 25.03 -28.23
CA ALA A 338 -25.39 26.23 -28.12
C ALA A 338 -26.27 26.25 -26.85
N VAL A 339 -26.75 25.09 -26.40
CA VAL A 339 -27.54 24.87 -25.19
C VAL A 339 -27.12 23.55 -24.57
N LEU A 340 -26.92 23.54 -23.25
CA LEU A 340 -26.66 22.32 -22.54
C LEU A 340 -27.96 21.54 -22.31
N PRO A 341 -28.04 20.27 -22.73
CA PRO A 341 -29.19 19.42 -22.42
C PRO A 341 -29.31 19.20 -20.90
N LEU A 342 -30.52 19.03 -20.40
CA LEU A 342 -30.73 18.57 -19.04
C LEU A 342 -30.32 17.09 -18.95
N LEU A 343 -29.57 16.78 -17.91
CA LEU A 343 -29.17 15.38 -17.60
C LEU A 343 -29.96 14.93 -16.37
N ASP A 344 -30.74 13.86 -16.54
CA ASP A 344 -31.45 13.20 -15.42
C ASP A 344 -30.60 12.15 -14.72
N ASP A 345 -29.42 11.83 -15.29
CA ASP A 345 -28.49 10.81 -14.79
C ASP A 345 -27.33 11.49 -14.04
N PRO A 346 -27.17 11.23 -12.74
CA PRO A 346 -26.09 11.82 -11.94
C PRO A 346 -24.69 11.33 -12.36
N ASP A 347 -24.60 10.23 -13.12
CA ASP A 347 -23.36 9.71 -13.65
C ASP A 347 -22.95 10.32 -15.00
N ARG A 348 -23.68 11.32 -15.47
CA ARG A 348 -23.37 12.09 -16.67
C ARG A 348 -23.07 13.55 -16.32
N VAL A 349 -21.92 14.07 -16.77
CA VAL A 349 -21.48 15.44 -16.45
C VAL A 349 -21.03 16.16 -17.72
N PHE A 350 -21.49 17.38 -17.95
CA PHE A 350 -20.96 18.25 -18.99
C PHE A 350 -19.73 18.99 -18.51
N VAL A 351 -18.63 18.92 -19.28
CA VAL A 351 -17.36 19.57 -18.97
C VAL A 351 -16.77 20.23 -20.20
N SER A 352 -16.10 21.33 -20.04
CA SER A 352 -15.18 21.87 -21.03
C SER A 352 -13.76 21.89 -20.44
N ALA A 353 -12.93 20.98 -20.88
CA ALA A 353 -11.50 20.96 -20.49
C ALA A 353 -10.75 22.23 -20.97
N ALA A 354 -11.28 22.93 -21.97
CA ALA A 354 -10.68 24.16 -22.51
C ALA A 354 -10.99 25.41 -21.65
N THR A 355 -12.22 25.52 -21.13
CA THR A 355 -12.67 26.69 -20.36
C THR A 355 -12.73 26.47 -18.85
N GLY A 356 -12.66 25.21 -18.40
CA GLY A 356 -12.85 24.83 -17.01
C GLY A 356 -14.31 24.71 -16.57
N ALA A 357 -15.27 24.98 -17.45
CA ALA A 357 -16.70 24.87 -17.11
C ALA A 357 -17.07 23.40 -16.78
N GLY A 358 -17.86 23.19 -15.72
CA GLY A 358 -18.34 21.88 -15.28
C GLY A 358 -17.29 21.01 -14.54
N LEU A 359 -16.06 21.49 -14.37
CA LEU A 359 -15.03 20.75 -13.61
C LEU A 359 -15.42 20.61 -12.13
N GLU A 360 -16.06 21.62 -11.53
CA GLU A 360 -16.50 21.54 -10.13
C GLU A 360 -17.61 20.50 -9.92
N ASP A 361 -18.52 20.36 -10.88
CA ASP A 361 -19.57 19.32 -10.86
C ASP A 361 -18.95 17.92 -10.98
N LEU A 362 -17.95 17.78 -11.87
CA LEU A 362 -17.17 16.55 -11.98
C LEU A 362 -16.45 16.23 -10.66
N HIS A 363 -15.76 17.20 -10.06
CA HIS A 363 -15.12 17.03 -8.75
C HIS A 363 -16.13 16.63 -7.66
N ALA A 364 -17.32 17.26 -7.63
CA ALA A 364 -18.36 16.91 -6.67
C ALA A 364 -18.84 15.47 -6.86
N ARG A 365 -19.01 15.02 -8.11
CA ARG A 365 -19.38 13.64 -8.42
C ARG A 365 -18.31 12.64 -8.03
N LEU A 366 -17.05 12.91 -8.35
CA LEU A 366 -15.91 12.08 -7.98
C LEU A 366 -15.80 11.93 -6.45
N ARG A 367 -15.94 13.02 -5.70
CA ARG A 367 -15.98 13.00 -4.23
C ARG A 367 -17.14 12.14 -3.69
N SER A 368 -18.32 12.27 -4.30
CA SER A 368 -19.50 11.48 -3.92
C SER A 368 -19.23 9.98 -4.08
N ILE A 369 -18.61 9.56 -5.20
CA ILE A 369 -18.27 8.15 -5.47
C ILE A 369 -17.17 7.69 -4.50
N ALA A 370 -16.12 8.49 -4.29
CA ALA A 370 -15.07 8.18 -3.34
C ALA A 370 -15.63 8.03 -1.91
N SER A 371 -16.55 8.90 -1.52
CA SER A 371 -17.19 8.86 -0.20
C SER A 371 -18.19 7.70 -0.08
N ALA A 372 -18.94 7.38 -1.12
CA ALA A 372 -19.89 6.26 -1.13
C ALA A 372 -19.16 4.91 -1.07
N GLY A 373 -18.01 4.79 -1.76
CA GLY A 373 -17.12 3.62 -1.65
C GLY A 373 -16.48 3.47 -0.28
N ALA A 374 -16.39 4.57 0.46
CA ALA A 374 -15.82 4.61 1.80
C ALA A 374 -16.82 4.29 2.93
N GLY A 375 -18.15 4.24 2.67
CA GLY A 375 -19.19 3.93 3.66
C GLY A 375 -19.21 4.86 4.88
N GLU A 376 -20.17 4.68 5.79
CA GLU A 376 -20.12 5.28 7.15
C GLU A 376 -18.84 4.85 7.87
N GLN A 377 -18.31 5.71 8.75
CA GLN A 377 -17.17 5.38 9.61
C GLN A 377 -17.47 4.11 10.39
N VAL A 378 -16.85 3.00 10.01
CA VAL A 378 -16.97 1.74 10.74
C VAL A 378 -15.85 1.70 11.78
N ASP A 379 -16.21 1.48 13.04
CA ASP A 379 -15.21 1.25 14.09
C ASP A 379 -14.35 0.04 13.72
N GLY A 380 -13.02 0.23 13.74
CA GLY A 380 -12.07 -0.83 13.42
C GLY A 380 -11.54 -0.84 11.98
N GLU A 381 -11.80 0.20 11.16
CA GLU A 381 -11.14 0.35 9.85
C GLU A 381 -9.62 0.34 9.99
N PHE A 382 -8.94 -0.35 9.07
CA PHE A 382 -7.50 -0.46 8.99
C PHE A 382 -7.04 -0.26 7.54
N SER A 383 -5.77 0.08 7.30
CA SER A 383 -5.21 0.10 5.95
C SER A 383 -4.86 -1.33 5.51
N ALA A 384 -5.04 -1.62 4.23
CA ALA A 384 -4.63 -2.86 3.60
C ALA A 384 -4.03 -2.58 2.23
N ARG A 385 -3.36 -3.58 1.65
CA ARG A 385 -2.75 -3.53 0.33
C ARG A 385 -3.33 -4.61 -0.57
N THR A 386 -3.17 -4.49 -1.87
CA THR A 386 -3.63 -5.49 -2.85
C THR A 386 -3.12 -6.89 -2.49
N ARG A 387 -1.83 -7.05 -2.14
CA ARG A 387 -1.29 -8.34 -1.72
C ARG A 387 -2.02 -8.97 -0.52
N HIS A 388 -2.57 -8.13 0.40
CA HIS A 388 -3.34 -8.62 1.54
C HIS A 388 -4.69 -9.17 1.09
N VAL A 389 -5.37 -8.44 0.19
CA VAL A 389 -6.65 -8.88 -0.39
C VAL A 389 -6.45 -10.18 -1.15
N ASP A 390 -5.41 -10.26 -2.00
CA ASP A 390 -5.08 -11.46 -2.79
C ASP A 390 -4.75 -12.66 -1.88
N ALA A 391 -4.05 -12.44 -0.77
CA ALA A 391 -3.74 -13.50 0.19
C ALA A 391 -4.99 -14.01 0.91
N ILE A 392 -5.90 -13.12 1.33
CA ILE A 392 -7.18 -13.49 1.94
C ILE A 392 -8.06 -14.22 0.93
N GLU A 393 -8.07 -13.81 -0.33
CA GLU A 393 -8.84 -14.47 -1.40
C GLU A 393 -8.34 -15.90 -1.64
N ARG A 394 -7.01 -16.11 -1.74
CA ARG A 394 -6.42 -17.46 -1.82
C ARG A 394 -6.79 -18.31 -0.61
N ALA A 395 -6.73 -17.73 0.61
CA ALA A 395 -7.14 -18.43 1.82
C ALA A 395 -8.63 -18.85 1.78
N GLN A 396 -9.52 -17.99 1.25
CA GLN A 396 -10.94 -18.33 1.04
C GLN A 396 -11.12 -19.49 0.07
N GLU A 397 -10.42 -19.48 -1.07
CA GLU A 397 -10.48 -20.57 -2.06
C GLU A 397 -10.02 -21.89 -1.46
N HIS A 398 -8.93 -21.89 -0.70
CA HIS A 398 -8.44 -23.09 -0.01
C HIS A 398 -9.44 -23.55 1.06
N ALA A 399 -9.99 -22.67 1.88
CA ALA A 399 -11.02 -23.03 2.86
C ALA A 399 -12.31 -23.59 2.20
N GLN A 400 -12.66 -23.11 1.01
CA GLN A 400 -13.79 -23.65 0.23
C GLN A 400 -13.48 -25.05 -0.32
N ARG A 401 -12.26 -25.30 -0.80
CA ARG A 401 -11.83 -26.63 -1.25
C ARG A 401 -11.78 -27.60 -0.07
N ALA A 402 -11.24 -27.19 1.10
CA ALA A 402 -11.27 -28.01 2.30
C ALA A 402 -12.69 -28.45 2.67
N ASP A 403 -13.68 -27.59 2.56
CA ASP A 403 -15.08 -27.92 2.81
C ASP A 403 -15.61 -28.99 1.82
N ALA A 404 -15.26 -28.85 0.54
CA ALA A 404 -15.61 -29.86 -0.47
C ALA A 404 -14.95 -31.21 -0.22
N GLU A 405 -13.68 -31.22 0.17
CA GLU A 405 -12.94 -32.46 0.49
C GLU A 405 -13.49 -33.14 1.76
N LEU A 406 -13.85 -32.35 2.78
CA LEU A 406 -14.54 -32.89 3.98
C LEU A 406 -15.91 -33.50 3.67
N ALA A 407 -16.64 -32.94 2.71
CA ALA A 407 -17.92 -33.50 2.29
C ALA A 407 -17.80 -34.88 1.59
N HIS A 408 -16.61 -35.17 1.02
CA HIS A 408 -16.26 -36.45 0.41
C HIS A 408 -15.42 -37.35 1.31
N GLU A 409 -15.21 -36.96 2.56
CA GLU A 409 -14.36 -37.66 3.56
C GLU A 409 -12.88 -37.85 3.13
N HIS A 410 -12.38 -36.95 2.25
CA HIS A 410 -10.98 -36.93 1.84
C HIS A 410 -10.16 -36.11 2.85
N LEU A 411 -9.94 -36.67 4.05
CA LEU A 411 -9.36 -35.94 5.19
C LEU A 411 -7.95 -35.40 4.94
N GLU A 412 -7.10 -36.18 4.25
CA GLU A 412 -5.73 -35.77 3.92
C GLU A 412 -5.71 -34.55 3.00
N LEU A 413 -6.60 -34.51 1.99
CA LEU A 413 -6.72 -33.38 1.09
C LEU A 413 -7.29 -32.15 1.82
N ALA A 414 -8.29 -32.37 2.69
CA ALA A 414 -8.84 -31.29 3.51
C ALA A 414 -7.79 -30.67 4.46
N ALA A 415 -6.95 -31.49 5.08
CA ALA A 415 -5.85 -31.02 5.94
C ALA A 415 -4.82 -30.19 5.14
N GLU A 416 -4.48 -30.64 3.91
CA GLU A 416 -3.57 -29.90 3.04
C GLU A 416 -4.18 -28.56 2.58
N GLU A 417 -5.47 -28.51 2.22
CA GLU A 417 -6.14 -27.26 1.85
C GLU A 417 -6.22 -26.30 3.04
N LEU A 418 -6.45 -26.77 4.27
CA LEU A 418 -6.39 -25.96 5.49
C LEU A 418 -4.98 -25.41 5.75
N ARG A 419 -3.95 -26.20 5.48
CA ARG A 419 -2.55 -25.77 5.57
C ARG A 419 -2.27 -24.63 4.58
N LEU A 420 -2.70 -24.80 3.32
CA LEU A 420 -2.51 -23.78 2.28
C LEU A 420 -3.26 -22.49 2.58
N ALA A 421 -4.46 -22.58 3.18
CA ALA A 421 -5.20 -21.42 3.65
C ALA A 421 -4.45 -20.67 4.77
N HIS A 422 -3.88 -21.40 5.74
CA HIS A 422 -3.03 -20.86 6.79
C HIS A 422 -1.80 -20.17 6.21
N ASP A 423 -1.07 -20.84 5.31
CA ASP A 423 0.15 -20.31 4.69
C ASP A 423 -0.12 -19.01 3.93
N ALA A 424 -1.24 -18.93 3.18
CA ALA A 424 -1.64 -17.73 2.46
C ALA A 424 -1.87 -16.54 3.41
N LEU A 425 -2.51 -16.74 4.56
CA LEU A 425 -2.69 -15.68 5.57
C LEU A 425 -1.37 -15.32 6.25
N GLY A 426 -0.49 -16.30 6.48
CA GLY A 426 0.83 -16.10 7.09
C GLY A 426 1.74 -15.17 6.28
N GLU A 427 1.55 -15.08 4.96
CA GLU A 427 2.27 -14.12 4.10
C GLU A 427 1.94 -12.65 4.47
N ILE A 428 0.75 -12.37 5.03
CA ILE A 428 0.33 -11.00 5.38
C ILE A 428 1.17 -10.46 6.53
N THR A 429 1.36 -11.26 7.57
CA THR A 429 2.11 -10.89 8.79
C THR A 429 3.60 -11.19 8.68
N GLY A 430 4.02 -11.96 7.65
CA GLY A 430 5.41 -12.33 7.42
C GLY A 430 5.87 -13.58 8.18
N GLN A 431 4.93 -14.37 8.70
CA GLN A 431 5.26 -15.66 9.33
C GLN A 431 5.72 -16.69 8.29
N MET A 432 5.24 -16.55 7.04
CA MET A 432 5.55 -17.40 5.90
C MET A 432 5.90 -16.53 4.69
N SER A 433 7.06 -15.87 4.67
CA SER A 433 7.46 -15.04 3.55
C SER A 433 8.78 -15.46 2.93
N ALA A 434 8.86 -15.45 1.59
CA ALA A 434 10.12 -15.63 0.88
C ALA A 434 10.98 -14.36 1.01
N ASP A 435 12.32 -14.53 1.10
CA ASP A 435 13.28 -13.41 1.21
C ASP A 435 13.12 -12.37 0.08
N ASP A 436 12.75 -12.79 -1.15
CA ASP A 436 12.48 -11.92 -2.28
C ASP A 436 11.27 -11.00 -2.06
N LEU A 437 10.23 -11.48 -1.38
CA LEU A 437 9.05 -10.68 -1.04
C LEU A 437 9.41 -9.59 -0.04
N LEU A 438 10.16 -9.91 1.00
CA LEU A 438 10.66 -8.95 1.99
C LEU A 438 11.50 -7.86 1.33
N GLY A 439 12.44 -8.25 0.47
CA GLY A 439 13.29 -7.32 -0.28
C GLY A 439 12.48 -6.32 -1.12
N ARG A 440 11.43 -6.78 -1.82
CA ARG A 440 10.56 -5.93 -2.64
C ARG A 440 9.71 -4.97 -1.80
N ILE A 441 9.16 -5.42 -0.68
CA ILE A 441 8.35 -4.59 0.21
C ILE A 441 9.20 -3.46 0.79
N PHE A 442 10.35 -3.78 1.39
CA PHE A 442 11.20 -2.79 2.03
C PHE A 442 11.91 -1.85 1.05
N SER A 443 12.22 -2.30 -0.17
CA SER A 443 12.80 -1.43 -1.20
C SER A 443 11.88 -0.28 -1.64
N SER A 444 10.58 -0.40 -1.42
CA SER A 444 9.59 0.66 -1.70
C SER A 444 9.51 1.73 -0.61
N PHE A 445 10.20 1.56 0.52
CA PHE A 445 10.18 2.50 1.63
C PHE A 445 11.20 3.61 1.44
N CYS A 446 10.99 4.74 2.14
CA CYS A 446 11.97 5.82 2.18
C CYS A 446 13.23 5.39 2.95
N ILE A 447 14.41 5.90 2.54
CA ILE A 447 15.66 5.76 3.30
C ILE A 447 15.48 6.48 4.64
N GLY A 448 15.92 5.85 5.73
CA GLY A 448 15.81 6.44 7.09
C GLY A 448 14.60 5.94 7.90
N LYS A 449 13.86 5.00 7.32
CA LYS A 449 12.68 4.38 7.96
C LYS A 449 12.73 2.88 7.93
#